data_507834156bf6cd8362d73e46b137c5b8
#
_entry.id   507834156bf6cd8362d73e46b137c5b8
#
_cell.length_a   1.000
_cell.length_b   1.000
_cell.length_c   1.000
_cell.angle_alpha   90.00
_cell.angle_beta   90.00
_cell.angle_gamma   90.00
#
_symmetry.space_group_name_H-M   'P 1'
#
loop_
_entity.id
_entity.type
_entity.pdbx_description
1 polymer ?
#
loop_
_entity_poly.entity_id
_entity_poly.type
_entity_poly.pdbx_seq_one_letter_code
_entity_poly.pdbx_strand_id
1 'polypeptide(L)'
;MSLSNNFITRPVLTSVCSLLIVIAGLIAIPILPVEMLPDIAPPTVRVSANYVGADAVSVEQGVTSVLEQQINGVENMDYISSSSSSDGSALITVMFNSGTDGDINQVNVQNRVSLAEPRLPSEVKQSGVVVDKASTSTLLVYNFTNEDPNKIDYSVETISGYLDQNLTDSIKRVTGVGSVTYYGNRELAIRIWLDPNKLAAMELTSSDVVNAIRSQNRLVPSGKVGGAPAPDD
;
A
#
# COMPACT_ATOMS: atom_id res chain seq x y z
N MET A 1 9.49 64.03 -10.84
CA MET A 1 10.88 63.51 -10.98
C MET A 1 10.79 62.05 -11.38
N SER A 2 11.33 61.68 -12.54
CA SER A 2 11.25 60.29 -12.97
C SER A 2 12.21 59.42 -12.16
N LEU A 3 11.78 58.21 -11.80
CA LEU A 3 12.62 57.23 -11.05
C LEU A 3 13.98 57.00 -11.71
N SER A 4 14.03 57.03 -13.05
CA SER A 4 15.29 56.84 -13.80
C SER A 4 16.31 57.96 -13.56
N ASN A 5 15.89 59.18 -13.28
CA ASN A 5 16.84 60.29 -13.04
C ASN A 5 17.58 60.08 -11.68
N ASN A 6 16.91 59.50 -10.67
CA ASN A 6 17.56 59.22 -9.37
C ASN A 6 18.61 58.11 -9.48
N PHE A 7 18.41 57.15 -10.37
CA PHE A 7 19.39 56.07 -10.61
C PHE A 7 20.60 56.56 -11.41
N ILE A 8 20.44 57.52 -12.34
CA ILE A 8 21.54 58.08 -13.13
C ILE A 8 22.44 58.99 -12.26
N THR A 9 21.82 59.75 -11.33
CA THR A 9 22.57 60.73 -10.52
C THR A 9 23.28 60.08 -9.29
N ARG A 10 22.90 58.84 -8.91
CA ARG A 10 23.46 58.16 -7.74
C ARG A 10 23.97 56.74 -8.11
N PRO A 11 25.18 56.66 -8.68
CA PRO A 11 25.74 55.36 -9.17
C PRO A 11 25.91 54.30 -8.09
N VAL A 12 26.19 54.69 -6.84
CA VAL A 12 26.34 53.77 -5.72
C VAL A 12 24.97 53.12 -5.36
N LEU A 13 23.90 53.88 -5.39
CA LEU A 13 22.57 53.36 -5.13
C LEU A 13 22.14 52.35 -6.21
N THR A 14 22.47 52.66 -7.46
CA THR A 14 22.19 51.76 -8.60
C THR A 14 22.92 50.44 -8.48
N SER A 15 24.24 50.48 -8.17
CA SER A 15 25.02 49.27 -8.00
C SER A 15 24.57 48.39 -6.85
N VAL A 16 24.18 49.00 -5.71
CA VAL A 16 23.65 48.27 -4.54
C VAL A 16 22.31 47.63 -4.86
N CYS A 17 21.37 48.35 -5.49
CA CYS A 17 20.08 47.78 -5.91
C CYS A 17 20.26 46.64 -6.91
N SER A 18 21.15 46.80 -7.89
CA SER A 18 21.44 45.75 -8.87
C SER A 18 22.03 44.49 -8.18
N LEU A 19 22.95 44.68 -7.26
CA LEU A 19 23.52 43.55 -6.50
C LEU A 19 22.47 42.84 -5.65
N LEU A 20 21.59 43.57 -4.99
CA LEU A 20 20.50 42.99 -4.22
C LEU A 20 19.52 42.15 -5.06
N ILE A 21 19.20 42.64 -6.27
CA ILE A 21 18.33 41.93 -7.19
C ILE A 21 19.01 40.64 -7.66
N VAL A 22 20.28 40.68 -7.97
CA VAL A 22 21.06 39.48 -8.38
C VAL A 22 21.14 38.48 -7.26
N ILE A 23 21.43 38.92 -6.03
CA ILE A 23 21.47 38.02 -4.86
C ILE A 23 20.07 37.41 -4.59
N ALA A 24 19.01 38.23 -4.63
CA ALA A 24 17.64 37.73 -4.47
C ALA A 24 17.28 36.70 -5.56
N GLY A 25 17.67 36.94 -6.81
CA GLY A 25 17.47 36.00 -7.91
C GLY A 25 18.22 34.67 -7.71
N LEU A 26 19.50 34.74 -7.28
CA LEU A 26 20.28 33.53 -7.01
C LEU A 26 19.70 32.68 -5.85
N ILE A 27 19.14 33.33 -4.82
CA ILE A 27 18.46 32.64 -3.72
C ILE A 27 17.12 32.06 -4.16
N ALA A 28 16.41 32.73 -5.03
CA ALA A 28 15.09 32.29 -5.51
C ALA A 28 15.18 31.07 -6.44
N ILE A 29 16.24 30.91 -7.24
CA ILE A 29 16.38 29.80 -8.20
C ILE A 29 16.20 28.41 -7.55
N PRO A 30 16.87 28.05 -6.43
CA PRO A 30 16.71 26.74 -5.81
C PRO A 30 15.40 26.58 -5.03
N ILE A 31 14.69 27.69 -4.74
CA ILE A 31 13.45 27.68 -3.95
C ILE A 31 12.22 27.58 -4.86
N LEU A 32 12.32 28.01 -6.12
CA LEU A 32 11.22 27.84 -7.05
C LEU A 32 11.02 26.36 -7.38
N PRO A 33 9.82 25.81 -7.12
CA PRO A 33 9.52 24.46 -7.55
C PRO A 33 9.52 24.42 -9.10
N VAL A 34 10.45 23.64 -9.65
CA VAL A 34 10.54 23.40 -11.10
C VAL A 34 9.75 22.11 -11.39
N GLU A 35 8.45 22.20 -11.41
CA GLU A 35 7.59 21.11 -11.85
C GLU A 35 7.21 21.33 -13.31
N MET A 36 7.48 20.31 -14.14
CA MET A 36 7.14 20.33 -15.56
C MET A 36 5.63 20.31 -15.81
N LEU A 37 4.89 19.75 -14.87
CA LEU A 37 3.42 19.67 -14.85
C LEU A 37 2.96 19.96 -13.43
N PRO A 38 1.90 20.78 -13.24
CA PRO A 38 1.31 20.94 -11.93
C PRO A 38 0.80 19.57 -11.44
N ASP A 39 0.94 19.31 -10.13
CA ASP A 39 0.43 18.11 -9.49
C ASP A 39 -1.11 18.10 -9.51
N ILE A 40 -1.67 17.69 -10.65
CA ILE A 40 -3.11 17.71 -10.93
C ILE A 40 -3.76 16.40 -10.45
N ALA A 41 -2.95 15.37 -10.10
CA ALA A 41 -3.48 14.11 -9.68
C ALA A 41 -4.05 14.22 -8.26
N PRO A 42 -5.38 14.06 -8.08
CA PRO A 42 -5.99 14.12 -6.77
C PRO A 42 -5.45 12.97 -5.91
N PRO A 43 -5.19 13.19 -4.62
CA PRO A 43 -4.82 12.13 -3.71
C PRO A 43 -5.89 11.04 -3.70
N THR A 44 -5.45 9.80 -3.78
CA THR A 44 -6.33 8.63 -3.86
C THR A 44 -5.95 7.64 -2.79
N VAL A 45 -6.94 7.10 -2.09
CA VAL A 45 -6.77 6.01 -1.12
C VAL A 45 -7.50 4.79 -1.63
N ARG A 46 -6.84 3.65 -1.59
CA ARG A 46 -7.38 2.36 -2.00
C ARG A 46 -7.61 1.49 -0.77
N VAL A 47 -8.81 0.94 -0.68
CA VAL A 47 -9.18 -0.05 0.34
C VAL A 47 -9.41 -1.37 -0.36
N SER A 48 -8.70 -2.41 0.05
CA SER A 48 -8.83 -3.76 -0.49
C SER A 48 -9.16 -4.76 0.61
N ALA A 49 -10.08 -5.65 0.31
CA ALA A 49 -10.50 -6.75 1.18
C ALA A 49 -10.67 -8.02 0.36
N ASN A 50 -10.51 -9.18 1.00
CA ASN A 50 -10.68 -10.46 0.34
C ASN A 50 -11.66 -11.34 1.14
N TYR A 51 -12.77 -11.71 0.51
CA TYR A 51 -13.76 -12.63 1.04
C TYR A 51 -13.62 -13.97 0.32
N VAL A 52 -12.76 -14.82 0.85
CA VAL A 52 -12.39 -16.09 0.22
C VAL A 52 -13.63 -16.99 0.03
N GLY A 53 -13.86 -17.42 -1.21
CA GLY A 53 -14.95 -18.33 -1.57
C GLY A 53 -16.30 -17.66 -1.82
N ALA A 54 -16.39 -16.32 -1.71
CA ALA A 54 -17.61 -15.58 -2.04
C ALA A 54 -17.66 -15.22 -3.53
N ASP A 55 -18.85 -15.14 -4.07
CA ASP A 55 -19.14 -14.58 -5.39
C ASP A 55 -19.25 -13.05 -5.33
N ALA A 56 -19.24 -12.39 -6.48
CA ALA A 56 -19.25 -10.92 -6.57
C ALA A 56 -20.44 -10.27 -5.84
N VAL A 57 -21.62 -10.89 -5.86
CA VAL A 57 -22.82 -10.36 -5.18
C VAL A 57 -22.68 -10.46 -3.67
N SER A 58 -22.18 -11.58 -3.16
CA SER A 58 -21.91 -11.76 -1.73
C SER A 58 -20.82 -10.81 -1.23
N VAL A 59 -19.76 -10.57 -2.03
CA VAL A 59 -18.71 -9.57 -1.74
C VAL A 59 -19.32 -8.17 -1.68
N GLU A 60 -20.15 -7.80 -2.65
CA GLU A 60 -20.80 -6.49 -2.66
C GLU A 60 -21.64 -6.26 -1.42
N GLN A 61 -22.53 -7.20 -1.11
CA GLN A 61 -23.49 -7.06 0.01
C GLN A 61 -22.82 -7.17 1.38
N GLY A 62 -21.89 -8.11 1.53
CA GLY A 62 -21.27 -8.42 2.82
C GLY A 62 -20.05 -7.56 3.16
N VAL A 63 -19.35 -7.03 2.16
CA VAL A 63 -18.07 -6.34 2.36
C VAL A 63 -18.11 -4.95 1.79
N THR A 64 -18.30 -4.82 0.47
CA THR A 64 -18.17 -3.55 -0.23
C THR A 64 -19.16 -2.51 0.26
N SER A 65 -20.45 -2.84 0.31
CA SER A 65 -21.51 -1.92 0.81
C SER A 65 -21.32 -1.53 2.27
N VAL A 66 -20.84 -2.44 3.11
CA VAL A 66 -20.56 -2.17 4.52
C VAL A 66 -19.42 -1.18 4.70
N LEU A 67 -18.34 -1.37 3.93
CA LEU A 67 -17.20 -0.47 3.92
C LEU A 67 -17.55 0.90 3.33
N GLU A 68 -18.20 0.93 2.16
CA GLU A 68 -18.66 2.17 1.53
C GLU A 68 -19.51 3.02 2.45
N GLN A 69 -20.47 2.40 3.12
CA GLN A 69 -21.37 3.11 4.03
C GLN A 69 -20.63 3.83 5.16
N GLN A 70 -19.51 3.27 5.64
CA GLN A 70 -18.71 3.89 6.69
C GLN A 70 -17.69 4.89 6.12
N ILE A 71 -17.12 4.61 4.95
CA ILE A 71 -16.16 5.51 4.30
C ILE A 71 -16.86 6.74 3.73
N ASN A 72 -18.11 6.60 3.29
CA ASN A 72 -18.89 7.71 2.77
C ASN A 72 -18.97 8.85 3.80
N GLY A 73 -18.64 10.07 3.37
CA GLY A 73 -18.59 11.25 4.23
C GLY A 73 -17.26 11.43 4.98
N VAL A 74 -16.16 10.79 4.52
CA VAL A 74 -14.81 11.16 4.93
C VAL A 74 -14.53 12.59 4.48
N GLU A 75 -13.85 13.36 5.33
CA GLU A 75 -13.51 14.75 5.05
C GLU A 75 -12.66 14.90 3.79
N ASN A 76 -12.97 15.93 2.99
CA ASN A 76 -12.32 16.23 1.71
C ASN A 76 -12.46 15.14 0.62
N MET A 77 -13.36 14.18 0.78
CA MET A 77 -13.67 13.21 -0.25
C MET A 77 -14.40 13.89 -1.42
N ASP A 78 -13.94 13.61 -2.64
CA ASP A 78 -14.60 14.05 -3.87
C ASP A 78 -15.60 12.98 -4.33
N TYR A 79 -15.11 11.77 -4.59
CA TYR A 79 -15.98 10.63 -4.90
C TYR A 79 -15.37 9.29 -4.48
N ILE A 80 -16.24 8.28 -4.42
CA ILE A 80 -15.89 6.89 -4.12
C ILE A 80 -16.32 6.00 -5.29
N SER A 81 -15.48 5.04 -5.63
CA SER A 81 -15.75 4.03 -6.64
C SER A 81 -15.35 2.67 -6.10
N SER A 82 -16.18 1.65 -6.32
CA SER A 82 -15.91 0.30 -5.85
C SER A 82 -16.11 -0.74 -6.93
N SER A 83 -15.43 -1.86 -6.76
CA SER A 83 -15.51 -3.04 -7.62
C SER A 83 -15.47 -4.29 -6.76
N SER A 84 -16.41 -5.20 -7.03
CA SER A 84 -16.50 -6.52 -6.40
C SER A 84 -16.33 -7.59 -7.46
N SER A 85 -15.38 -8.50 -7.24
CA SER A 85 -15.05 -9.56 -8.20
C SER A 85 -15.51 -10.93 -7.73
N SER A 86 -15.73 -11.84 -8.69
CA SER A 86 -16.15 -13.22 -8.41
C SER A 86 -15.04 -14.11 -7.82
N ASP A 87 -13.82 -13.60 -7.71
CA ASP A 87 -12.70 -14.23 -7.01
C ASP A 87 -12.70 -13.93 -5.49
N GLY A 88 -13.72 -13.20 -5.02
CA GLY A 88 -13.84 -12.80 -3.63
C GLY A 88 -13.19 -11.46 -3.29
N SER A 89 -12.57 -10.76 -4.25
CA SER A 89 -11.91 -9.49 -3.99
C SER A 89 -12.87 -8.31 -4.03
N ALA A 90 -12.73 -7.40 -3.06
CA ALA A 90 -13.36 -6.09 -3.00
C ALA A 90 -12.29 -5.02 -3.12
N LEU A 91 -12.49 -4.05 -3.99
CA LEU A 91 -11.62 -2.91 -4.19
C LEU A 91 -12.44 -1.63 -4.15
N ILE A 92 -12.11 -0.76 -3.20
CA ILE A 92 -12.75 0.55 -3.06
C ILE A 92 -11.68 1.62 -3.27
N THR A 93 -11.95 2.56 -4.15
CA THR A 93 -11.07 3.67 -4.46
C THR A 93 -11.75 4.98 -4.03
N VAL A 94 -11.12 5.68 -3.12
CA VAL A 94 -11.59 6.97 -2.59
C VAL A 94 -10.72 8.06 -3.15
N MET A 95 -11.29 8.98 -3.89
CA MET A 95 -10.62 10.16 -4.42
C MET A 95 -10.90 11.36 -3.54
N PHE A 96 -9.89 12.20 -3.37
CA PHE A 96 -9.94 13.39 -2.54
C PHE A 96 -9.73 14.64 -3.36
N ASN A 97 -10.13 15.78 -2.84
CA ASN A 97 -9.90 17.07 -3.47
C ASN A 97 -8.40 17.35 -3.64
N SER A 98 -8.02 17.92 -4.78
CA SER A 98 -6.63 18.29 -5.06
C SER A 98 -6.10 19.23 -3.99
N GLY A 99 -4.83 19.06 -3.61
CA GLY A 99 -4.17 19.88 -2.58
C GLY A 99 -4.38 19.38 -1.14
N THR A 100 -5.10 18.28 -0.93
CA THR A 100 -5.22 17.65 0.39
C THR A 100 -4.03 16.71 0.67
N ASP A 101 -3.70 16.53 1.94
CA ASP A 101 -2.62 15.65 2.36
C ASP A 101 -3.05 14.17 2.26
N GLY A 102 -2.35 13.40 1.43
CA GLY A 102 -2.63 11.98 1.22
C GLY A 102 -2.43 11.11 2.46
N ASP A 103 -1.52 11.48 3.37
CA ASP A 103 -1.28 10.74 4.61
C ASP A 103 -2.45 10.92 5.58
N ILE A 104 -2.93 12.16 5.72
CA ILE A 104 -4.12 12.47 6.54
C ILE A 104 -5.35 11.78 5.95
N ASN A 105 -5.52 11.82 4.65
CA ASN A 105 -6.63 11.16 3.96
C ASN A 105 -6.63 9.64 4.21
N GLN A 106 -5.46 8.99 4.13
CA GLN A 106 -5.32 7.57 4.44
C GLN A 106 -5.73 7.26 5.89
N VAL A 107 -5.25 8.05 6.86
CA VAL A 107 -5.59 7.89 8.28
C VAL A 107 -7.10 8.04 8.49
N ASN A 108 -7.73 9.03 7.85
CA ASN A 108 -9.16 9.23 7.95
C ASN A 108 -9.97 8.06 7.39
N VAL A 109 -9.56 7.51 6.23
CA VAL A 109 -10.17 6.29 5.67
C VAL A 109 -9.95 5.09 6.58
N GLN A 110 -8.72 4.90 7.10
CA GLN A 110 -8.41 3.80 8.01
C GLN A 110 -9.29 3.83 9.27
N ASN A 111 -9.49 5.02 9.86
CA ASN A 111 -10.38 5.18 11.00
C ASN A 111 -11.82 4.75 10.68
N ARG A 112 -12.33 5.11 9.49
CA ARG A 112 -13.66 4.70 9.05
C ARG A 112 -13.76 3.20 8.77
N VAL A 113 -12.74 2.61 8.16
CA VAL A 113 -12.64 1.15 7.94
C VAL A 113 -12.66 0.41 9.27
N SER A 114 -11.92 0.88 10.28
CA SER A 114 -11.90 0.25 11.60
C SER A 114 -13.27 0.26 12.29
N LEU A 115 -14.12 1.28 12.03
CA LEU A 115 -15.52 1.28 12.49
C LEU A 115 -16.41 0.27 11.76
N ALA A 116 -16.06 -0.08 10.51
CA ALA A 116 -16.77 -1.09 9.73
C ALA A 116 -16.37 -2.52 10.10
N GLU A 117 -15.13 -2.77 10.53
CA GLU A 117 -14.57 -4.11 10.81
C GLU A 117 -15.49 -5.02 11.65
N PRO A 118 -16.13 -4.56 12.76
CA PRO A 118 -17.00 -5.43 13.55
C PRO A 118 -18.18 -6.01 12.77
N ARG A 119 -18.59 -5.34 11.69
CA ARG A 119 -19.74 -5.72 10.85
C ARG A 119 -19.36 -6.63 9.68
N LEU A 120 -18.06 -6.80 9.41
CA LEU A 120 -17.58 -7.64 8.31
C LEU A 120 -17.65 -9.13 8.66
N PRO A 121 -17.76 -10.03 7.64
CA PRO A 121 -17.65 -11.46 7.81
C PRO A 121 -16.35 -11.89 8.50
N SER A 122 -16.38 -13.04 9.19
CA SER A 122 -15.23 -13.60 9.92
C SER A 122 -14.02 -13.86 9.02
N GLU A 123 -14.27 -14.32 7.81
CA GLU A 123 -13.24 -14.64 6.81
C GLU A 123 -12.50 -13.37 6.37
N VAL A 124 -13.22 -12.26 6.19
CA VAL A 124 -12.63 -10.97 5.84
C VAL A 124 -11.84 -10.40 7.02
N LYS A 125 -12.33 -10.55 8.26
CA LYS A 125 -11.59 -10.13 9.46
C LYS A 125 -10.28 -10.90 9.63
N GLN A 126 -10.26 -12.18 9.27
CA GLN A 126 -9.05 -13.00 9.33
C GLN A 126 -8.01 -12.62 8.25
N SER A 127 -8.46 -12.29 7.05
CA SER A 127 -7.58 -11.81 5.97
C SER A 127 -7.14 -10.35 6.16
N GLY A 128 -7.94 -9.57 6.89
CA GLY A 128 -7.72 -8.15 7.11
C GLY A 128 -8.22 -7.28 5.95
N VAL A 129 -8.40 -5.99 6.25
CA VAL A 129 -8.69 -4.95 5.25
C VAL A 129 -7.46 -4.07 5.15
N VAL A 130 -6.96 -3.90 3.93
CA VAL A 130 -5.74 -3.11 3.66
C VAL A 130 -6.15 -1.75 3.13
N VAL A 131 -5.57 -0.69 3.67
CA VAL A 131 -5.79 0.70 3.26
C VAL A 131 -4.47 1.32 2.87
N ASP A 132 -4.30 1.59 1.58
CA ASP A 132 -3.07 2.11 1.01
C ASP A 132 -3.31 3.43 0.25
N LYS A 133 -2.30 4.29 0.25
CA LYS A 133 -2.27 5.40 -0.70
C LYS A 133 -2.11 4.85 -2.10
N ALA A 134 -2.90 5.33 -3.04
CA ALA A 134 -2.77 5.00 -4.44
C ALA A 134 -2.39 6.24 -5.23
N SER A 135 -1.40 6.09 -6.10
CA SER A 135 -1.13 7.08 -7.13
C SER A 135 -1.80 6.63 -8.43
N THR A 136 -2.41 7.56 -9.13
CA THR A 136 -2.96 7.32 -10.48
C THR A 136 -1.87 7.22 -11.54
N SER A 137 -0.65 7.69 -11.23
CA SER A 137 0.51 7.63 -12.13
C SER A 137 1.60 6.73 -11.56
N THR A 138 2.08 5.82 -12.40
CA THR A 138 3.25 4.99 -12.10
C THR A 138 4.50 5.82 -12.37
N LEU A 139 5.31 6.04 -11.34
CA LEU A 139 6.56 6.80 -11.47
C LEU A 139 7.64 6.01 -12.21
N LEU A 140 7.78 4.73 -11.88
CA LEU A 140 8.87 3.89 -12.37
C LEU A 140 8.47 2.42 -12.35
N VAL A 141 8.87 1.70 -13.38
CA VAL A 141 8.72 0.24 -13.49
C VAL A 141 10.10 -0.37 -13.72
N TYR A 142 10.49 -1.25 -12.80
CA TYR A 142 11.69 -2.08 -12.96
C TYR A 142 11.30 -3.49 -13.37
N ASN A 143 11.99 -4.02 -14.38
CA ASN A 143 11.85 -5.42 -14.77
C ASN A 143 13.08 -6.21 -14.31
N PHE A 144 12.86 -7.23 -13.51
CA PHE A 144 13.89 -8.16 -13.04
C PHE A 144 13.77 -9.47 -13.81
N THR A 145 14.79 -9.79 -14.58
CA THR A 145 14.81 -11.02 -15.40
C THR A 145 16.05 -11.85 -15.08
N ASN A 146 15.92 -13.16 -15.23
CA ASN A 146 17.06 -14.05 -15.22
C ASN A 146 17.77 -14.00 -16.58
N GLU A 147 19.03 -13.65 -16.61
CA GLU A 147 19.85 -13.59 -17.84
C GLU A 147 20.22 -15.00 -18.34
N ASP A 148 20.31 -15.97 -17.43
CA ASP A 148 20.61 -17.37 -17.77
C ASP A 148 19.48 -18.30 -17.33
N PRO A 149 18.57 -18.72 -18.24
CA PRO A 149 17.45 -19.57 -17.93
C PRO A 149 17.81 -20.94 -17.36
N ASN A 150 19.06 -21.38 -17.52
CA ASN A 150 19.53 -22.68 -17.04
C ASN A 150 20.03 -22.64 -15.58
N LYS A 151 20.17 -21.46 -14.99
CA LYS A 151 20.50 -21.32 -13.58
C LYS A 151 19.23 -21.37 -12.73
N ILE A 152 19.02 -22.49 -12.08
CA ILE A 152 17.87 -22.76 -11.20
C ILE A 152 17.82 -21.80 -10.00
N ASP A 153 18.98 -21.31 -9.56
CA ASP A 153 19.10 -20.40 -8.42
C ASP A 153 18.43 -19.03 -8.63
N TYR A 154 18.08 -18.69 -9.87
CA TYR A 154 17.44 -17.45 -10.24
C TYR A 154 16.03 -17.68 -10.85
N SER A 155 15.28 -18.61 -10.28
CA SER A 155 13.89 -18.81 -10.68
C SER A 155 13.03 -17.57 -10.35
N VAL A 156 11.89 -17.43 -11.01
CA VAL A 156 10.97 -16.29 -10.75
C VAL A 156 10.55 -16.25 -9.29
N GLU A 157 10.36 -17.41 -8.67
CA GLU A 157 10.00 -17.55 -7.27
C GLU A 157 11.12 -17.06 -6.33
N THR A 158 12.38 -17.41 -6.65
CA THR A 158 13.55 -16.96 -5.87
C THR A 158 13.75 -15.46 -5.99
N ILE A 159 13.65 -14.91 -7.21
CA ILE A 159 13.75 -13.47 -7.46
C ILE A 159 12.63 -12.74 -6.73
N SER A 160 11.38 -13.20 -6.83
CA SER A 160 10.24 -12.60 -6.15
C SER A 160 10.41 -12.57 -4.64
N GLY A 161 10.83 -13.68 -4.04
CA GLY A 161 11.09 -13.76 -2.60
C GLY A 161 12.23 -12.85 -2.15
N TYR A 162 13.32 -12.77 -2.93
CA TYR A 162 14.43 -11.87 -2.63
C TYR A 162 14.02 -10.39 -2.69
N LEU A 163 13.24 -10.01 -3.71
CA LEU A 163 12.75 -8.64 -3.88
C LEU A 163 11.83 -8.25 -2.73
N ASP A 164 10.92 -9.14 -2.34
CA ASP A 164 9.98 -8.90 -1.25
C ASP A 164 10.72 -8.68 0.08
N GLN A 165 11.69 -9.54 0.40
CA GLN A 165 12.41 -9.49 1.66
C GLN A 165 13.43 -8.35 1.77
N ASN A 166 14.07 -7.95 0.66
CA ASN A 166 15.22 -7.05 0.72
C ASN A 166 14.97 -5.68 0.08
N LEU A 167 14.18 -5.61 -0.98
CA LEU A 167 14.05 -4.40 -1.78
C LEU A 167 12.78 -3.61 -1.46
N THR A 168 11.66 -4.29 -1.23
CA THR A 168 10.36 -3.66 -1.03
C THR A 168 10.36 -2.67 0.13
N ASP A 169 10.85 -3.10 1.27
CA ASP A 169 10.89 -2.25 2.46
C ASP A 169 11.86 -1.08 2.30
N SER A 170 12.95 -1.30 1.58
CA SER A 170 13.93 -0.25 1.31
C SER A 170 13.34 0.83 0.42
N ILE A 171 12.57 0.45 -0.61
CA ILE A 171 11.90 1.40 -1.52
C ILE A 171 10.74 2.11 -0.80
N LYS A 172 9.92 1.39 -0.04
CA LYS A 172 8.79 1.98 0.71
C LYS A 172 9.21 3.04 1.72
N ARG A 173 10.46 2.99 2.22
CA ARG A 173 11.01 3.97 3.17
C ARG A 173 11.49 5.26 2.51
N VAL A 174 11.60 5.30 1.19
CA VAL A 174 12.00 6.52 0.48
C VAL A 174 10.86 7.53 0.53
N THR A 175 11.18 8.74 0.97
CA THR A 175 10.20 9.84 1.03
C THR A 175 9.60 10.11 -0.35
N GLY A 176 8.27 10.16 -0.43
CA GLY A 176 7.54 10.37 -1.68
C GLY A 176 7.07 9.08 -2.37
N VAL A 177 7.50 7.89 -1.91
CA VAL A 177 6.97 6.62 -2.43
C VAL A 177 5.63 6.32 -1.75
N GLY A 178 4.56 6.28 -2.53
CA GLY A 178 3.21 5.98 -2.05
C GLY A 178 2.95 4.47 -1.92
N SER A 179 3.33 3.70 -2.93
CA SER A 179 3.16 2.24 -2.94
C SER A 179 4.16 1.56 -3.86
N VAL A 180 4.42 0.28 -3.59
CA VAL A 180 5.21 -0.61 -4.44
C VAL A 180 4.32 -1.79 -4.81
N THR A 181 4.10 -2.00 -6.11
CA THR A 181 3.26 -3.07 -6.62
C THR A 181 4.10 -4.03 -7.46
N TYR A 182 3.92 -5.32 -7.25
CA TYR A 182 4.55 -6.36 -8.04
C TYR A 182 3.61 -6.85 -9.14
N TYR A 183 4.17 -7.00 -10.33
CA TYR A 183 3.49 -7.67 -11.45
C TYR A 183 4.20 -8.98 -11.73
N GLY A 184 3.44 -10.09 -11.72
CA GLY A 184 3.96 -11.41 -12.05
C GLY A 184 4.80 -12.08 -10.95
N ASN A 185 4.73 -11.59 -9.71
CA ASN A 185 5.36 -12.28 -8.58
C ASN A 185 4.73 -13.67 -8.39
N ARG A 186 5.53 -14.60 -7.92
CA ARG A 186 5.09 -15.94 -7.54
C ARG A 186 5.50 -16.19 -6.10
N GLU A 187 4.50 -16.44 -5.26
CA GLU A 187 4.73 -16.85 -3.88
C GLU A 187 4.86 -18.35 -3.77
N LEU A 188 5.77 -18.78 -2.92
CA LEU A 188 5.94 -20.19 -2.62
C LEU A 188 4.73 -20.67 -1.82
N ALA A 189 3.99 -21.65 -2.36
CA ALA A 189 2.81 -22.20 -1.70
C ALA A 189 2.87 -23.73 -1.68
N ILE A 190 2.45 -24.31 -0.56
CA ILE A 190 2.28 -25.76 -0.44
C ILE A 190 0.88 -26.12 -0.89
N ARG A 191 0.79 -26.92 -1.97
CA ARG A 191 -0.48 -27.47 -2.45
C ARG A 191 -0.67 -28.88 -1.91
N ILE A 192 -1.78 -29.10 -1.24
CA ILE A 192 -2.14 -30.41 -0.66
C ILE A 192 -3.26 -31.01 -1.49
N TRP A 193 -2.98 -32.12 -2.14
CA TRP A 193 -3.95 -32.88 -2.92
C TRP A 193 -4.58 -33.96 -2.04
N LEU A 194 -5.88 -33.91 -1.87
CA LEU A 194 -6.66 -34.89 -1.09
C LEU A 194 -7.16 -35.99 -2.01
N ASP A 195 -6.95 -37.24 -1.61
CA ASP A 195 -7.53 -38.41 -2.30
C ASP A 195 -8.93 -38.68 -1.74
N PRO A 196 -10.00 -38.52 -2.56
CA PRO A 196 -11.37 -38.70 -2.11
C PRO A 196 -11.66 -40.14 -1.60
N ASN A 197 -11.01 -41.15 -2.20
CA ASN A 197 -11.23 -42.54 -1.82
C ASN A 197 -10.64 -42.83 -0.43
N LYS A 198 -9.48 -42.27 -0.13
CA LYS A 198 -8.86 -42.40 1.20
C LYS A 198 -9.63 -41.64 2.25
N LEU A 199 -10.15 -40.45 1.93
CA LEU A 199 -10.99 -39.69 2.84
C LEU A 199 -12.27 -40.48 3.18
N ALA A 200 -12.95 -41.03 2.17
CA ALA A 200 -14.15 -41.85 2.35
C ALA A 200 -13.87 -43.11 3.17
N ALA A 201 -12.70 -43.77 2.93
CA ALA A 201 -12.32 -44.97 3.70
C ALA A 201 -12.02 -44.67 5.19
N MET A 202 -11.67 -43.43 5.52
CA MET A 202 -11.41 -42.97 6.88
C MET A 202 -12.60 -42.20 7.50
N GLU A 203 -13.72 -42.10 6.80
CA GLU A 203 -14.91 -41.32 7.20
C GLU A 203 -14.57 -39.83 7.48
N LEU A 204 -13.58 -39.28 6.79
CA LEU A 204 -13.12 -37.90 6.94
C LEU A 204 -13.67 -37.04 5.80
N THR A 205 -13.99 -35.79 6.15
CA THR A 205 -14.32 -34.74 5.18
C THR A 205 -13.10 -33.88 4.86
N SER A 206 -13.14 -33.14 3.74
CA SER A 206 -12.12 -32.16 3.41
C SER A 206 -11.98 -31.08 4.50
N SER A 207 -13.10 -30.73 5.16
CA SER A 207 -13.12 -29.77 6.26
C SER A 207 -12.32 -30.26 7.48
N ASP A 208 -12.39 -31.55 7.78
CA ASP A 208 -11.64 -32.14 8.90
C ASP A 208 -10.14 -32.02 8.68
N VAL A 209 -9.68 -32.26 7.45
CA VAL A 209 -8.25 -32.10 7.09
C VAL A 209 -7.83 -30.63 7.18
N VAL A 210 -8.64 -29.69 6.68
CA VAL A 210 -8.37 -28.26 6.78
C VAL A 210 -8.28 -27.82 8.25
N ASN A 211 -9.19 -28.26 9.08
CA ASN A 211 -9.20 -27.94 10.51
C ASN A 211 -8.00 -28.54 11.24
N ALA A 212 -7.62 -29.76 10.93
CA ALA A 212 -6.42 -30.41 11.50
C ALA A 212 -5.16 -29.66 11.13
N ILE A 213 -5.01 -29.27 9.85
CA ILE A 213 -3.88 -28.46 9.39
C ILE A 213 -3.85 -27.11 10.10
N ARG A 214 -4.97 -26.39 10.17
CA ARG A 214 -5.06 -25.09 10.86
C ARG A 214 -4.71 -25.18 12.34
N SER A 215 -5.13 -26.24 13.01
CA SER A 215 -4.84 -26.44 14.44
C SER A 215 -3.38 -26.74 14.73
N GLN A 216 -2.69 -27.42 13.82
CA GLN A 216 -1.29 -27.83 13.97
C GLN A 216 -0.29 -26.85 13.32
N ASN A 217 -0.72 -26.06 12.33
CA ASN A 217 0.12 -25.06 11.68
C ASN A 217 0.21 -23.78 12.52
N ARG A 218 0.71 -23.93 13.74
CA ARG A 218 0.95 -22.82 14.68
C ARG A 218 2.37 -22.88 15.20
N LEU A 219 3.06 -21.75 15.13
CA LEU A 219 4.33 -21.59 15.82
C LEU A 219 4.02 -21.39 17.30
N VAL A 220 4.21 -22.43 18.11
CA VAL A 220 4.01 -22.34 19.55
C VAL A 220 5.40 -22.22 20.20
N PRO A 221 5.75 -21.06 20.77
CA PRO A 221 7.00 -20.93 21.52
C PRO A 221 6.88 -21.79 22.79
N SER A 222 7.65 -22.86 22.84
CA SER A 222 7.64 -23.81 23.99
C SER A 222 8.48 -23.34 25.17
N GLY A 223 9.04 -22.13 25.12
CA GLY A 223 9.93 -21.62 26.17
C GLY A 223 11.30 -22.33 26.21
N LYS A 224 12.15 -21.90 27.10
CA LYS A 224 13.42 -22.55 27.41
C LYS A 224 13.30 -23.27 28.75
N VAL A 225 13.57 -24.56 28.77
CA VAL A 225 13.75 -25.29 30.03
C VAL A 225 15.11 -24.87 30.65
N GLY A 226 15.10 -24.40 31.90
CA GLY A 226 16.31 -23.91 32.57
C GLY A 226 16.73 -22.47 32.21
N GLY A 227 15.83 -21.65 31.67
CA GLY A 227 16.09 -20.21 31.51
C GLY A 227 15.90 -19.46 32.82
N ALA A 228 16.78 -18.51 33.11
CA ALA A 228 16.66 -17.63 34.29
C ALA A 228 15.32 -16.85 34.28
N PRO A 229 14.64 -16.66 35.45
CA PRO A 229 15.12 -17.08 36.77
C PRO A 229 14.72 -18.53 37.10
N ALA A 230 15.69 -19.43 37.18
CA ALA A 230 15.49 -20.73 37.80
C ALA A 230 15.83 -20.57 39.29
N PRO A 231 15.06 -21.17 40.25
CA PRO A 231 15.48 -21.16 41.63
C PRO A 231 16.82 -21.94 41.71
N ASP A 232 17.79 -21.34 42.42
CA ASP A 232 19.02 -22.01 42.79
C ASP A 232 18.67 -23.07 43.83
N ASP A 233 18.71 -24.36 43.45
CA ASP A 233 18.69 -25.49 44.37
C ASP A 233 20.12 -26.01 44.59
#